data_cc9194464e53217393bdafcf64a50ec8
#
_entry.id   cc9194464e53217393bdafcf64a50ec8
#
_cell.length_a   1.000
_cell.length_b   1.000
_cell.length_c   1.000
_cell.angle_alpha   90.00
_cell.angle_beta   90.00
_cell.angle_gamma   90.00
#
_symmetry.space_group_name_H-M   'P 1'
#
loop_
_entity.id
_entity.type
_entity.pdbx_description
1 polymer ?
#
loop_
_entity_poly.entity_id
_entity_poly.type
_entity_poly.pdbx_seq_one_letter_code
_entity_poly.pdbx_strand_id
1 'polypeptide(L)'
;MAFTDLLNEAIDDVAAKIATVSGLRVVTDATKIVPNCVFIDAPSFTTFAGNGNILNVSFPIKILGSGPAGLPVLRQLLSTTAKVISSNVIVMNGQPTAYLIGGAEYPCYDLVVSIQAQTA
;
A
#
# COMPACT_ATOMS: atom_id res chain seq x y z
N MET A 1 15.68 7.61 4.94
CA MET A 1 15.23 8.69 4.07
C MET A 1 14.99 9.96 4.86
N ALA A 2 15.31 11.11 4.30
CA ALA A 2 15.14 12.41 4.94
C ALA A 2 14.06 13.20 4.19
N PHE A 3 13.09 13.74 4.91
CA PHE A 3 11.96 14.45 4.34
C PHE A 3 11.76 15.81 5.01
N THR A 4 11.25 16.79 4.26
CA THR A 4 10.85 18.09 4.79
C THR A 4 9.44 18.01 5.37
N ASP A 5 8.51 17.45 4.62
CA ASP A 5 7.15 17.14 5.08
C ASP A 5 7.05 15.62 5.20
N LEU A 6 7.40 15.13 6.36
CA LEU A 6 7.76 13.74 6.60
C LEU A 6 6.74 12.73 6.10
N LEU A 7 5.49 12.86 6.55
CA LEU A 7 4.48 11.84 6.24
C LEU A 7 3.93 11.96 4.81
N ASN A 8 3.76 13.19 4.32
CA ASN A 8 3.31 13.40 2.94
C ASN A 8 4.36 12.94 1.93
N GLU A 9 5.63 13.26 2.17
CA GLU A 9 6.70 12.80 1.29
C GLU A 9 6.91 11.30 1.39
N ALA A 10 6.67 10.70 2.56
CA ALA A 10 6.77 9.26 2.75
C ALA A 10 5.75 8.50 1.90
N ILE A 11 4.48 8.95 1.87
CA ILE A 11 3.47 8.29 1.04
C ILE A 11 3.78 8.44 -0.44
N ASP A 12 4.26 9.60 -0.86
CA ASP A 12 4.66 9.83 -2.25
C ASP A 12 5.83 8.94 -2.65
N ASP A 13 6.78 8.73 -1.75
CA ASP A 13 7.93 7.86 -1.98
C ASP A 13 7.50 6.40 -2.16
N VAL A 14 6.64 5.91 -1.28
CA VAL A 14 6.11 4.55 -1.38
C VAL A 14 5.32 4.36 -2.68
N ALA A 15 4.47 5.33 -3.02
CA ALA A 15 3.69 5.27 -4.26
C ALA A 15 4.60 5.24 -5.48
N ALA A 16 5.65 6.07 -5.50
CA ALA A 16 6.59 6.11 -6.62
C ALA A 16 7.35 4.78 -6.77
N LYS A 17 7.77 4.18 -5.66
CA LYS A 17 8.48 2.90 -5.69
C LYS A 17 7.61 1.77 -6.23
N ILE A 18 6.34 1.71 -5.82
CA ILE A 18 5.41 0.71 -6.32
C ILE A 18 5.10 0.97 -7.80
N ALA A 19 4.95 2.22 -8.19
CA ALA A 19 4.63 2.61 -9.57
C ALA A 19 5.76 2.30 -10.55
N THR A 20 6.98 2.00 -10.09
CA THR A 20 8.07 1.58 -11.00
C THR A 20 7.80 0.23 -11.64
N VAL A 21 6.92 -0.58 -11.05
CA VAL A 21 6.55 -1.88 -11.63
C VAL A 21 5.42 -1.66 -12.63
N SER A 22 5.63 -2.04 -13.88
CA SER A 22 4.64 -1.83 -14.93
C SER A 22 3.39 -2.68 -14.69
N GLY A 23 2.24 -2.14 -15.11
CA GLY A 23 0.96 -2.83 -14.99
C GLY A 23 0.25 -2.62 -13.65
N LEU A 24 0.82 -1.85 -12.73
CA LEU A 24 0.17 -1.53 -11.46
C LEU A 24 -0.50 -0.15 -11.53
N ARG A 25 -1.74 -0.08 -11.07
CA ARG A 25 -2.45 1.19 -10.90
C ARG A 25 -2.36 1.56 -9.42
N VAL A 26 -1.56 2.55 -9.11
CA VAL A 26 -1.34 2.99 -7.72
C VAL A 26 -2.28 4.16 -7.42
N VAL A 27 -3.03 4.05 -6.32
CA VAL A 27 -4.01 5.05 -5.89
C VAL A 27 -3.71 5.44 -4.46
N THR A 28 -3.62 6.74 -4.19
CA THR A 28 -3.43 7.28 -2.84
C THR A 28 -4.65 8.04 -2.35
N ASP A 29 -5.57 8.37 -3.24
CA ASP A 29 -6.80 9.11 -2.92
C ASP A 29 -7.97 8.13 -2.81
N ALA A 30 -8.55 8.02 -1.61
CA ALA A 30 -9.64 7.10 -1.33
C ALA A 30 -10.87 7.34 -2.21
N THR A 31 -11.05 8.56 -2.71
CA THR A 31 -12.19 8.88 -3.60
C THR A 31 -12.00 8.34 -5.02
N LYS A 32 -10.81 7.86 -5.36
CA LYS A 32 -10.45 7.37 -6.70
C LYS A 32 -10.21 5.88 -6.74
N ILE A 33 -10.59 5.16 -5.70
CA ILE A 33 -10.42 3.70 -5.65
C ILE A 33 -11.33 3.05 -6.68
N VAL A 34 -10.73 2.18 -7.50
CA VAL A 34 -11.44 1.38 -8.50
C VAL A 34 -10.94 -0.06 -8.42
N PRO A 35 -11.72 -1.05 -8.90
CA PRO A 35 -11.22 -2.44 -8.95
C PRO A 35 -9.90 -2.55 -9.71
N ASN A 36 -9.08 -3.52 -9.31
CA ASN A 36 -7.75 -3.77 -9.87
C ASN A 36 -6.77 -2.63 -9.62
N CYS A 37 -6.80 -2.05 -8.42
CA CYS A 37 -5.82 -1.03 -8.04
C CYS A 37 -5.02 -1.45 -6.81
N VAL A 38 -3.90 -0.75 -6.62
CA VAL A 38 -3.08 -0.83 -5.40
C VAL A 38 -3.32 0.47 -4.65
N PHE A 39 -4.10 0.40 -3.57
CA PHE A 39 -4.45 1.58 -2.78
C PHE A 39 -3.54 1.68 -1.56
N ILE A 40 -2.88 2.82 -1.42
CA ILE A 40 -2.04 3.13 -0.26
C ILE A 40 -2.89 3.94 0.72
N ASP A 41 -3.23 3.33 1.84
CA ASP A 41 -4.07 3.93 2.86
C ASP A 41 -3.25 4.77 3.84
N ALA A 42 -3.93 5.44 4.75
CA ALA A 42 -3.29 6.32 5.73
C ALA A 42 -2.30 5.56 6.60
N PRO A 43 -1.09 6.10 6.79
CA PRO A 43 -0.06 5.41 7.56
C PRO A 43 -0.27 5.53 9.06
N SER A 44 0.22 4.54 9.79
CA SER A 44 0.49 4.65 11.21
C SER A 44 2.00 4.84 11.42
N PHE A 45 2.38 5.35 12.57
CA PHE A 45 3.80 5.57 12.83
C PHE A 45 4.11 5.45 14.33
N THR A 46 5.40 5.16 14.61
CA THR A 46 5.96 5.25 15.96
C THR A 46 7.25 6.03 15.87
N THR A 47 7.59 6.76 16.95
CA THR A 47 8.86 7.47 17.02
C THR A 47 9.97 6.51 17.43
N PHE A 48 11.15 6.71 16.87
CA PHE A 48 12.31 5.90 17.21
C PHE A 48 12.90 6.39 18.53
N ALA A 49 12.84 5.54 19.57
CA ALA A 49 13.37 5.85 20.91
C ALA A 49 12.90 7.20 21.45
N GLY A 50 11.66 7.61 21.15
CA GLY A 50 11.13 8.91 21.56
C GLY A 50 11.65 10.10 20.74
N ASN A 51 12.43 9.87 19.71
CA ASN A 51 12.97 10.93 18.87
C ASN A 51 11.98 11.24 17.74
N GLY A 52 11.31 12.40 17.82
CA GLY A 52 10.31 12.81 16.83
C GLY A 52 10.86 13.13 15.44
N ASN A 53 12.20 13.16 15.27
CA ASN A 53 12.82 13.36 13.97
C ASN A 53 13.01 12.07 13.19
N ILE A 54 12.82 10.93 13.83
CA ILE A 54 12.94 9.60 13.20
C ILE A 54 11.67 8.82 13.48
N LEU A 55 10.98 8.42 12.42
CA LEU A 55 9.73 7.68 12.51
C LEU A 55 9.85 6.33 11.83
N ASN A 56 9.26 5.33 12.46
CA ASN A 56 8.94 4.08 11.79
C ASN A 56 7.51 4.18 11.27
N VAL A 57 7.34 4.22 9.96
CA VAL A 57 6.06 4.45 9.32
C VAL A 57 5.57 3.16 8.66
N SER A 58 4.33 2.79 8.95
CA SER A 58 3.70 1.60 8.38
C SER A 58 2.52 2.04 7.51
N PHE A 59 2.55 1.62 6.24
CA PHE A 59 1.49 1.90 5.28
C PHE A 59 0.65 0.65 5.06
N PRO A 60 -0.66 0.71 5.35
CA PRO A 60 -1.57 -0.34 4.88
C PRO A 60 -1.72 -0.20 3.36
N ILE A 61 -1.45 -1.26 2.64
CA ILE A 61 -1.61 -1.26 1.18
C ILE A 61 -2.66 -2.30 0.83
N LYS A 62 -3.71 -1.86 0.16
CA LYS A 62 -4.81 -2.71 -0.23
C LYS A 62 -4.75 -2.99 -1.72
N ILE A 63 -4.61 -4.26 -2.06
CA ILE A 63 -4.61 -4.70 -3.45
C ILE A 63 -6.02 -5.21 -3.75
N LEU A 64 -6.77 -4.43 -4.53
CA LEU A 64 -8.15 -4.73 -4.84
C LEU A 64 -8.26 -5.49 -6.15
N GLY A 65 -9.01 -6.60 -6.11
CA GLY A 65 -9.39 -7.31 -7.31
C GLY A 65 -10.76 -6.89 -7.80
N SER A 66 -11.12 -7.27 -9.02
CA SER A 66 -12.48 -7.10 -9.52
C SER A 66 -13.34 -8.27 -9.06
N GLY A 67 -14.54 -7.98 -8.49
CA GLY A 67 -15.44 -9.04 -8.06
C GLY A 67 -16.09 -9.75 -9.24
N PRO A 68 -16.82 -10.83 -9.05
CA PRO A 68 -16.97 -11.58 -7.81
C PRO A 68 -15.74 -12.43 -7.47
N ALA A 69 -15.63 -12.85 -6.23
CA ALA A 69 -14.51 -13.68 -5.79
C ALA A 69 -14.53 -15.06 -6.48
N GLY A 70 -13.33 -15.55 -6.81
CA GLY A 70 -13.16 -16.82 -7.47
C GLY A 70 -11.69 -17.07 -7.74
N LEU A 71 -11.33 -18.24 -8.25
CA LEU A 71 -9.95 -18.60 -8.48
C LEU A 71 -9.24 -17.67 -9.49
N PRO A 72 -9.86 -17.25 -10.61
CA PRO A 72 -9.21 -16.31 -11.53
C PRO A 72 -8.87 -14.97 -10.87
N VAL A 73 -9.79 -14.44 -10.03
CA VAL A 73 -9.55 -13.19 -9.31
C VAL A 73 -8.47 -13.39 -8.26
N LEU A 74 -8.49 -14.51 -7.53
CA LEU A 74 -7.45 -14.82 -6.56
C LEU A 74 -6.07 -14.88 -7.23
N ARG A 75 -5.95 -15.54 -8.38
CA ARG A 75 -4.67 -15.60 -9.10
C ARG A 75 -4.20 -14.24 -9.56
N GLN A 76 -5.11 -13.37 -9.97
CA GLN A 76 -4.79 -12.00 -10.34
C GLN A 76 -4.29 -11.21 -9.12
N LEU A 77 -4.96 -11.34 -7.98
CA LEU A 77 -4.52 -10.72 -6.73
C LEU A 77 -3.14 -11.21 -6.31
N LEU A 78 -2.89 -12.51 -6.39
CA LEU A 78 -1.58 -13.07 -6.05
C LEU A 78 -0.49 -12.55 -6.98
N SER A 79 -0.78 -12.43 -8.27
CA SER A 79 0.15 -11.88 -9.24
C SER A 79 0.46 -10.42 -8.97
N THR A 80 -0.55 -9.61 -8.67
CA THR A 80 -0.37 -8.19 -8.32
C THR A 80 0.41 -8.05 -7.02
N THR A 81 0.11 -8.87 -6.02
CA THR A 81 0.83 -8.90 -4.75
C THR A 81 2.31 -9.21 -4.97
N ALA A 82 2.61 -10.19 -5.82
CA ALA A 82 3.99 -10.53 -6.14
C ALA A 82 4.73 -9.36 -6.80
N LYS A 83 4.05 -8.61 -7.66
CA LYS A 83 4.63 -7.40 -8.28
C LYS A 83 4.94 -6.33 -7.24
N VAL A 84 4.05 -6.11 -6.27
CA VAL A 84 4.29 -5.15 -5.19
C VAL A 84 5.47 -5.61 -4.34
N ILE A 85 5.56 -6.88 -4.01
CA ILE A 85 6.70 -7.42 -3.25
C ILE A 85 8.02 -7.23 -4.01
N SER A 86 7.99 -7.33 -5.33
CA SER A 86 9.19 -7.14 -6.15
C SER A 86 9.61 -5.68 -6.33
N SER A 87 8.74 -4.71 -5.96
CA SER A 87 9.10 -3.30 -5.96
C SER A 87 10.06 -3.00 -4.78
N ASN A 88 10.63 -1.80 -4.76
CA ASN A 88 11.63 -1.44 -3.75
C ASN A 88 11.00 -1.01 -2.41
N VAL A 89 9.97 -1.72 -1.96
CA VAL A 89 9.33 -1.49 -0.66
C VAL A 89 9.49 -2.71 0.23
N ILE A 90 9.53 -2.48 1.53
CA ILE A 90 9.66 -3.55 2.51
C ILE A 90 8.26 -3.99 2.93
N VAL A 91 7.83 -5.14 2.43
CA VAL A 91 6.54 -5.73 2.80
C VAL A 91 6.74 -6.62 4.02
N MET A 92 6.08 -6.26 5.11
CA MET A 92 6.22 -6.98 6.38
C MET A 92 5.33 -8.21 6.44
N ASN A 93 4.11 -8.11 5.95
CA ASN A 93 3.18 -9.23 5.90
C ASN A 93 2.04 -8.92 4.93
N GLY A 94 1.19 -9.90 4.70
CA GLY A 94 -0.01 -9.75 3.88
C GLY A 94 -1.05 -10.77 4.27
N GLN A 95 -2.32 -10.43 4.09
CA GLN A 95 -3.43 -11.34 4.37
C GLN A 95 -4.63 -11.02 3.47
N PRO A 96 -5.41 -12.06 3.13
CA PRO A 96 -6.61 -11.84 2.33
C PRO A 96 -7.70 -11.17 3.17
N THR A 97 -8.49 -10.32 2.52
CA THR A 97 -9.61 -9.63 3.14
C THR A 97 -10.63 -9.24 2.07
N ALA A 98 -11.59 -8.42 2.45
CA ALA A 98 -12.56 -7.84 1.53
C ALA A 98 -12.63 -6.33 1.75
N TYR A 99 -12.92 -5.59 0.69
CA TYR A 99 -13.03 -4.14 0.73
C TYR A 99 -14.37 -3.70 0.15
N LEU A 100 -15.06 -2.81 0.86
CA LEU A 100 -16.37 -2.31 0.44
C LEU A 100 -16.23 -1.01 -0.33
N ILE A 101 -16.79 -0.97 -1.53
CA ILE A 101 -16.86 0.24 -2.35
C ILE A 101 -18.32 0.41 -2.79
N GLY A 102 -18.96 1.50 -2.37
CA GLY A 102 -20.33 1.79 -2.76
C GLY A 102 -21.32 0.67 -2.42
N GLY A 103 -21.12 -0.03 -1.31
CA GLY A 103 -21.95 -1.15 -0.90
C GLY A 103 -21.62 -2.49 -1.55
N ALA A 104 -20.69 -2.52 -2.50
CA ALA A 104 -20.22 -3.76 -3.12
C ALA A 104 -18.92 -4.22 -2.46
N GLU A 105 -18.80 -5.53 -2.24
CA GLU A 105 -17.62 -6.13 -1.61
C GLU A 105 -16.68 -6.67 -2.69
N TYR A 106 -15.41 -6.31 -2.60
CA TYR A 106 -14.37 -6.74 -3.53
C TYR A 106 -13.32 -7.56 -2.81
N PRO A 107 -12.81 -8.64 -3.43
CA PRO A 107 -11.69 -9.38 -2.85
C PRO A 107 -10.44 -8.51 -2.81
N CYS A 108 -9.67 -8.62 -1.74
CA CYS A 108 -8.56 -7.72 -1.46
C CYS A 108 -7.46 -8.47 -0.72
N TYR A 109 -6.22 -8.04 -0.90
CA TYR A 109 -5.10 -8.39 -0.04
C TYR A 109 -4.64 -7.17 0.71
N ASP A 110 -4.53 -7.28 2.03
CA ASP A 110 -3.95 -6.25 2.88
C ASP A 110 -2.48 -6.54 3.08
N LEU A 111 -1.63 -5.60 2.68
CA LEU A 111 -0.20 -5.65 2.92
C LEU A 111 0.18 -4.55 3.90
N VAL A 112 1.25 -4.80 4.66
CA VAL A 112 1.86 -3.77 5.50
C VAL A 112 3.25 -3.49 4.96
N VAL A 113 3.49 -2.25 4.54
CA VAL A 113 4.79 -1.78 4.08
C VAL A 113 5.37 -0.87 5.15
N SER A 114 6.62 -1.11 5.53
CA SER A 114 7.29 -0.35 6.57
C SER A 114 8.46 0.43 5.98
N ILE A 115 8.58 1.69 6.39
CA ILE A 115 9.76 2.50 6.09
C ILE A 115 10.21 3.22 7.35
N GLN A 116 11.49 3.55 7.39
CA GLN A 116 12.02 4.45 8.41
C GLN A 116 12.25 5.82 7.74
N ALA A 117 11.64 6.86 8.29
CA ALA A 117 11.71 8.21 7.75
C ALA A 117 12.25 9.16 8.80
N GLN A 118 13.03 10.14 8.36
CA GLN A 118 13.59 11.17 9.25
C GLN A 118 13.48 12.54 8.61
N THR A 119 13.40 13.59 9.44
CA THR A 119 13.36 14.96 8.96
C THR A 119 14.73 15.37 8.40
N ALA A 120 14.65 16.20 7.38
CA ALA A 120 15.85 16.75 6.77
C ALA A 120 16.59 17.68 7.71
#